data_7201c8d1eeddd72cbdde0c5b3e07fb75
#
_entry.id   7201c8d1eeddd72cbdde0c5b3e07fb75
#
_cell.length_a   1.000
_cell.length_b   1.000
_cell.length_c   1.000
_cell.angle_alpha   90.00
_cell.angle_beta   90.00
_cell.angle_gamma   90.00
#
_symmetry.space_group_name_H-M   'P 1'
#
loop_
_entity.id
_entity.type
_entity.pdbx_description
1 polymer ?
#
loop_
_entity_poly.entity_id
_entity_poly.type
_entity_poly.pdbx_seq_one_letter_code
_entity_poly.pdbx_strand_id
1 'polypeptide(L)'
;MRDKADAIVEVRAGTGGDEASIFAGEIFRMYQRYTELQSWSFKLVDMNDNGLGGIKEVTFEINGSGVFRKMKHEAGTHRVQRVPSTESQGRIHTSAVTVAVLPRLEDINITINQEDIRTDIFHSGGAGGQNVNKVATAVRITHNPSGIVVTCQRERSQSQNRLIAMDLLKVRLWDLEYQKQQLEHSKNRKDQVGSGDRSEKIRTYNFPQGSITDHRINESVYNLDEFLNGSID
;
A
#
# COMPACT_ATOMS: atom_id res chain seq x y z
N MET A 1 10.47 -12.53 -5.66
CA MET A 1 9.29 -12.12 -6.46
C MET A 1 8.98 -10.64 -6.27
N ARG A 2 8.91 -10.09 -5.03
CA ARG A 2 8.58 -8.67 -4.77
C ARG A 2 9.48 -7.64 -5.48
N ASP A 3 10.76 -7.92 -5.70
CA ASP A 3 11.70 -6.97 -6.36
C ASP A 3 11.37 -6.66 -7.83
N LYS A 4 10.47 -7.41 -8.46
CA LYS A 4 10.00 -7.17 -9.83
C LYS A 4 8.66 -6.42 -9.88
N ALA A 5 8.04 -6.19 -8.72
CA ALA A 5 6.74 -5.54 -8.64
C ALA A 5 6.84 -4.05 -8.97
N ASP A 6 5.75 -3.50 -9.44
CA ASP A 6 5.49 -2.08 -9.47
C ASP A 6 5.40 -1.55 -8.02
N ALA A 7 5.58 -0.26 -7.83
CA ALA A 7 5.56 0.36 -6.51
C ALA A 7 4.43 1.36 -6.37
N ILE A 8 3.81 1.37 -5.19
CA ILE A 8 2.96 2.45 -4.72
C ILE A 8 3.79 3.25 -3.72
N VAL A 9 3.92 4.55 -3.97
CA VAL A 9 4.69 5.46 -3.13
C VAL A 9 3.73 6.46 -2.49
N GLU A 10 3.84 6.61 -1.19
CA GLU A 10 3.11 7.61 -0.42
C GLU A 10 4.10 8.57 0.20
N VAL A 11 3.89 9.87 -0.01
CA VAL A 11 4.67 10.95 0.59
C VAL A 11 3.75 11.78 1.48
N ARG A 12 4.12 11.94 2.74
CA ARG A 12 3.33 12.70 3.71
C ARG A 12 4.17 13.73 4.43
N ALA A 13 3.63 14.92 4.57
CA ALA A 13 4.19 15.94 5.46
C ALA A 13 4.19 15.43 6.91
N GLY A 14 5.34 15.44 7.54
CA GLY A 14 5.54 15.09 8.94
C GLY A 14 5.64 16.33 9.83
N THR A 15 6.57 16.31 10.78
CA THR A 15 6.82 17.42 11.69
C THR A 15 7.38 18.64 10.96
N GLY A 16 6.73 19.82 11.05
CA GLY A 16 7.26 21.06 10.46
C GLY A 16 6.20 21.98 9.83
N GLY A 17 4.91 21.63 9.92
CA GLY A 17 3.81 22.48 9.44
C GLY A 17 3.88 22.73 7.92
N ASP A 18 3.71 23.99 7.51
CA ASP A 18 3.67 24.37 6.08
C ASP A 18 4.98 24.05 5.37
N GLU A 19 6.12 24.19 6.03
CA GLU A 19 7.43 23.84 5.47
C GLU A 19 7.54 22.35 5.14
N ALA A 20 7.02 21.48 6.00
CA ALA A 20 6.97 20.05 5.72
C ALA A 20 6.09 19.75 4.50
N SER A 21 4.98 20.48 4.32
CA SER A 21 4.12 20.33 3.15
C SER A 21 4.78 20.82 1.85
N ILE A 22 5.53 21.91 1.90
CA ILE A 22 6.30 22.40 0.74
C ILE A 22 7.38 21.39 0.38
N PHE A 23 8.11 20.88 1.37
CA PHE A 23 9.15 19.88 1.12
C PHE A 23 8.58 18.55 0.62
N ALA A 24 7.39 18.14 1.06
CA ALA A 24 6.70 16.98 0.49
C ALA A 24 6.42 17.14 -1.00
N GLY A 25 6.05 18.35 -1.44
CA GLY A 25 5.90 18.69 -2.86
C GLY A 25 7.22 18.59 -3.65
N GLU A 26 8.35 18.97 -3.04
CA GLU A 26 9.67 18.84 -3.66
C GLU A 26 10.11 17.39 -3.77
N ILE A 27 9.92 16.59 -2.73
CA ILE A 27 10.18 15.13 -2.76
C ILE A 27 9.30 14.42 -3.81
N PHE A 28 8.02 14.79 -3.89
CA PHE A 28 7.13 14.28 -4.93
C PHE A 28 7.65 14.59 -6.34
N ARG A 29 8.02 15.84 -6.60
CA ARG A 29 8.59 16.27 -7.88
C ARG A 29 9.93 15.57 -8.19
N MET A 30 10.77 15.37 -7.19
CA MET A 30 12.03 14.63 -7.32
C MET A 30 11.76 13.21 -7.80
N TYR A 31 10.82 12.49 -7.20
CA TYR A 31 10.47 11.13 -7.64
C TYR A 31 9.83 11.11 -9.02
N GLN A 32 8.99 12.08 -9.35
CA GLN A 32 8.43 12.18 -10.69
C GLN A 32 9.53 12.30 -11.75
N ARG A 33 10.51 13.18 -11.54
CA ARG A 33 11.66 13.33 -12.44
C ARG A 33 12.54 12.09 -12.49
N TYR A 34 12.75 11.44 -11.35
CA TYR A 34 13.49 10.20 -11.32
C TYR A 34 12.81 9.12 -12.17
N THR A 35 11.50 9.01 -12.10
CA THR A 35 10.74 8.04 -12.93
C THR A 35 10.88 8.34 -14.42
N GLU A 36 10.89 9.61 -14.81
CA GLU A 36 11.13 10.04 -16.19
C GLU A 36 12.54 9.62 -16.66
N LEU A 37 13.57 9.86 -15.85
CA LEU A 37 14.97 9.47 -16.16
C LEU A 37 15.13 7.96 -16.30
N GLN A 38 14.40 7.17 -15.52
CA GLN A 38 14.43 5.71 -15.60
C GLN A 38 13.50 5.16 -16.70
N SER A 39 12.78 6.01 -17.44
CA SER A 39 11.78 5.61 -18.45
C SER A 39 10.68 4.72 -17.85
N TRP A 40 10.31 4.95 -16.61
CA TRP A 40 9.18 4.29 -15.95
C TRP A 40 7.88 5.07 -16.16
N SER A 41 6.75 4.39 -16.03
CA SER A 41 5.43 5.03 -16.08
C SER A 41 5.06 5.54 -14.69
N PHE A 42 4.55 6.76 -14.63
CA PHE A 42 4.10 7.45 -13.43
C PHE A 42 2.61 7.69 -13.49
N LYS A 43 1.88 7.36 -12.41
CA LYS A 43 0.45 7.60 -12.29
C LYS A 43 0.11 8.18 -10.93
N LEU A 44 -0.43 9.40 -10.90
CA LEU A 44 -0.99 9.97 -9.69
C LEU A 44 -2.27 9.23 -9.30
N VAL A 45 -2.35 8.78 -8.04
CA VAL A 45 -3.51 8.08 -7.49
C VAL A 45 -4.37 9.03 -6.67
N ASP A 46 -3.76 9.75 -5.74
CA ASP A 46 -4.44 10.70 -4.86
C ASP A 46 -3.47 11.81 -4.41
N MET A 47 -3.99 13.02 -4.20
CA MET A 47 -3.21 14.15 -3.72
C MET A 47 -4.08 15.07 -2.86
N ASN A 48 -3.58 15.38 -1.67
CA ASN A 48 -4.18 16.33 -0.74
C ASN A 48 -3.20 17.50 -0.54
N ASP A 49 -3.50 18.65 -1.14
CA ASP A 49 -2.73 19.87 -0.97
C ASP A 49 -3.21 20.71 0.23
N ASN A 50 -2.41 21.69 0.64
CA ASN A 50 -2.77 22.61 1.73
C ASN A 50 -3.34 23.96 1.24
N GLY A 51 -3.57 24.12 -0.08
CA GLY A 51 -4.03 25.35 -0.71
C GLY A 51 -2.98 26.48 -0.77
N LEU A 52 -1.78 26.28 -0.18
CA LEU A 52 -0.66 27.23 -0.16
C LEU A 52 0.53 26.75 -1.01
N GLY A 53 0.29 25.84 -1.94
CA GLY A 53 1.32 25.25 -2.80
C GLY A 53 2.15 24.12 -2.15
N GLY A 54 1.78 23.68 -0.95
CA GLY A 54 2.35 22.51 -0.29
C GLY A 54 1.45 21.28 -0.39
N ILE A 55 2.03 20.10 -0.25
CA ILE A 55 1.34 18.81 -0.29
C ILE A 55 1.31 18.21 1.11
N LYS A 56 0.10 17.95 1.66
CA LYS A 56 -0.05 17.24 2.93
C LYS A 56 0.21 15.75 2.78
N GLU A 57 -0.34 15.19 1.71
CA GLU A 57 -0.22 13.78 1.37
C GLU A 57 -0.37 13.61 -0.14
N VAL A 58 0.45 12.75 -0.73
CA VAL A 58 0.31 12.32 -2.11
C VAL A 58 0.62 10.85 -2.23
N THR A 59 -0.20 10.15 -3.01
CA THR A 59 -0.04 8.74 -3.36
C THR A 59 0.06 8.61 -4.87
N PHE A 60 1.07 7.91 -5.34
CA PHE A 60 1.30 7.66 -6.76
C PHE A 60 1.83 6.26 -7.01
N GLU A 61 1.61 5.78 -8.20
CA GLU A 61 2.03 4.47 -8.68
C GLU A 61 3.15 4.64 -9.70
N ILE A 62 4.18 3.82 -9.57
CA ILE A 62 5.29 3.75 -10.51
C ILE A 62 5.32 2.34 -11.10
N ASN A 63 5.23 2.24 -12.43
CA ASN A 63 5.21 0.97 -13.14
C ASN A 63 6.44 0.86 -14.04
N GLY A 64 7.13 -0.27 -13.93
CA GLY A 64 8.33 -0.53 -14.75
C GLY A 64 9.21 -1.65 -14.18
N SER A 65 10.21 -2.02 -14.94
CA SER A 65 11.10 -3.13 -14.54
C SER A 65 11.98 -2.75 -13.35
N GLY A 66 11.84 -3.49 -12.24
CA GLY A 66 12.68 -3.35 -11.05
C GLY A 66 12.42 -2.09 -10.22
N VAL A 67 11.25 -1.46 -10.40
CA VAL A 67 10.83 -0.25 -9.67
C VAL A 67 10.92 -0.46 -8.17
N PHE A 68 10.23 -1.46 -7.64
CA PHE A 68 10.19 -1.70 -6.20
C PHE A 68 11.60 -1.98 -5.63
N ARG A 69 12.46 -2.68 -6.37
CA ARG A 69 13.83 -2.98 -5.93
C ARG A 69 14.64 -1.69 -5.68
N LYS A 70 14.49 -0.66 -6.53
CA LYS A 70 15.17 0.61 -6.37
C LYS A 70 14.46 1.50 -5.33
N MET A 71 13.15 1.67 -5.48
CA MET A 71 12.38 2.59 -4.65
C MET A 71 12.25 2.17 -3.18
N LYS A 72 12.30 0.88 -2.84
CA LYS A 72 12.22 0.40 -1.44
C LYS A 72 13.24 1.04 -0.50
N HIS A 73 14.35 1.52 -1.03
CA HIS A 73 15.41 2.19 -0.26
C HIS A 73 15.07 3.66 0.05
N GLU A 74 14.04 4.22 -0.56
CA GLU A 74 13.56 5.57 -0.28
C GLU A 74 12.54 5.61 0.89
N ALA A 75 12.11 4.44 1.38
CA ALA A 75 11.16 4.34 2.47
C ALA A 75 11.76 4.78 3.81
N GLY A 76 11.09 5.72 4.50
CA GLY A 76 11.49 6.24 5.79
C GLY A 76 11.25 7.74 5.94
N THR A 77 11.91 8.35 6.94
CA THR A 77 11.78 9.78 7.23
C THR A 77 12.89 10.58 6.56
N HIS A 78 12.52 11.54 5.72
CA HIS A 78 13.39 12.49 5.05
C HIS A 78 13.37 13.83 5.80
N ARG A 79 14.51 14.29 6.25
CA ARG A 79 14.66 15.52 7.03
C ARG A 79 15.22 16.64 6.17
N VAL A 80 14.60 17.80 6.21
CA VAL A 80 15.11 19.01 5.56
C VAL A 80 15.59 20.02 6.58
N GLN A 81 16.68 20.71 6.29
CA GLN A 81 17.24 21.82 7.05
C GLN A 81 17.47 23.00 6.10
N ARG A 82 16.63 24.03 6.23
CA ARG A 82 16.73 25.28 5.47
C ARG A 82 16.02 26.42 6.16
N VAL A 83 16.22 27.63 5.68
CA VAL A 83 15.36 28.76 5.99
C VAL A 83 14.10 28.64 5.14
N PRO A 84 12.91 28.38 5.73
CA PRO A 84 11.67 28.27 4.96
C PRO A 84 11.30 29.58 4.25
N SER A 85 10.58 29.47 3.13
CA SER A 85 10.00 30.65 2.48
C SER A 85 8.98 31.41 3.35
N THR A 86 8.45 30.75 4.37
CA THR A 86 7.51 31.30 5.36
C THR A 86 8.20 31.95 6.57
N GLU A 87 9.54 31.87 6.68
CA GLU A 87 10.31 32.43 7.79
C GLU A 87 10.82 33.83 7.47
N SER A 88 10.44 34.82 8.30
CA SER A 88 10.81 36.22 8.10
C SER A 88 12.12 36.63 8.77
N GLN A 89 12.64 35.84 9.76
CA GLN A 89 13.81 36.19 10.57
C GLN A 89 15.08 35.44 10.13
N GLY A 90 15.03 34.69 9.02
CA GLY A 90 16.18 33.97 8.46
C GLY A 90 16.63 32.76 9.31
N ARG A 91 15.81 32.25 10.23
CA ARG A 91 16.17 31.10 11.07
C ARG A 91 16.07 29.79 10.27
N ILE A 92 17.07 28.95 10.46
CA ILE A 92 17.06 27.60 9.89
C ILE A 92 16.03 26.74 10.64
N HIS A 93 15.05 26.21 9.92
CA HIS A 93 14.08 25.26 10.45
C HIS A 93 14.47 23.84 10.05
N THR A 94 14.01 22.89 10.86
CA THR A 94 14.15 21.47 10.58
C THR A 94 12.75 20.87 10.46
N SER A 95 12.43 20.38 9.27
CA SER A 95 11.15 19.73 8.96
C SER A 95 11.37 18.31 8.50
N ALA A 96 10.34 17.49 8.53
CA ALA A 96 10.40 16.10 8.13
C ALA A 96 9.22 15.73 7.21
N VAL A 97 9.50 14.81 6.29
CA VAL A 97 8.54 14.17 5.40
C VAL A 97 8.72 12.67 5.52
N THR A 98 7.64 11.92 5.52
CA THR A 98 7.68 10.47 5.53
C THR A 98 7.36 9.93 4.14
N VAL A 99 8.13 8.94 3.72
CA VAL A 99 7.94 8.22 2.46
C VAL A 99 7.68 6.76 2.78
N ALA A 100 6.58 6.22 2.28
CA ALA A 100 6.31 4.80 2.30
C ALA A 100 6.36 4.25 0.88
N VAL A 101 7.02 3.11 0.70
CA VAL A 101 7.13 2.43 -0.59
C VAL A 101 6.59 1.01 -0.42
N LEU A 102 5.48 0.73 -1.06
CA LEU A 102 4.78 -0.54 -0.99
C LEU A 102 4.78 -1.23 -2.35
N PRO A 103 4.96 -2.55 -2.42
CA PRO A 103 4.77 -3.25 -3.67
C PRO A 103 3.30 -3.17 -4.08
N ARG A 104 3.03 -3.00 -5.37
CA ARG A 104 1.65 -3.11 -5.87
C ARG A 104 1.10 -4.49 -5.54
N LEU A 105 -0.14 -4.52 -5.03
CA LEU A 105 -0.85 -5.76 -4.76
C LEU A 105 -1.10 -6.51 -6.07
N GLU A 106 -0.74 -7.79 -6.08
CA GLU A 106 -1.12 -8.69 -7.17
C GLU A 106 -2.61 -9.03 -7.05
N ASP A 107 -3.26 -9.27 -8.19
CA ASP A 107 -4.65 -9.72 -8.21
C ASP A 107 -4.77 -11.08 -7.50
N ILE A 108 -5.74 -11.16 -6.58
CA ILE A 108 -5.98 -12.36 -5.79
C ILE A 108 -6.70 -13.38 -6.68
N ASN A 109 -5.98 -14.40 -7.10
CA ASN A 109 -6.52 -15.53 -7.86
C ASN A 109 -6.82 -16.68 -6.91
N ILE A 110 -8.11 -16.95 -6.66
CA ILE A 110 -8.54 -18.06 -5.80
C ILE A 110 -8.77 -19.30 -6.64
N THR A 111 -7.89 -20.26 -6.49
CA THR A 111 -8.06 -21.61 -7.03
C THR A 111 -8.47 -22.54 -5.90
N ILE A 112 -9.62 -23.21 -6.05
CA ILE A 112 -10.13 -24.14 -5.04
C ILE A 112 -9.95 -25.56 -5.60
N ASN A 113 -9.14 -26.37 -4.90
CA ASN A 113 -9.00 -27.78 -5.24
C ASN A 113 -10.17 -28.57 -4.66
N GLN A 114 -10.65 -29.56 -5.41
CA GLN A 114 -11.77 -30.39 -4.97
C GLN A 114 -11.42 -31.23 -3.72
N GLU A 115 -10.17 -31.60 -3.56
CA GLU A 115 -9.64 -32.37 -2.41
C GLU A 115 -9.67 -31.58 -1.11
N ASP A 116 -9.64 -30.24 -1.21
CA ASP A 116 -9.68 -29.32 -0.05
C ASP A 116 -11.12 -29.07 0.44
N ILE A 117 -12.12 -29.63 -0.25
CA ILE A 117 -13.53 -29.37 0.03
C ILE A 117 -14.19 -30.61 0.61
N ARG A 118 -14.86 -30.44 1.74
CA ARG A 118 -15.83 -31.38 2.25
C ARG A 118 -17.24 -30.84 1.99
N THR A 119 -18.09 -31.66 1.37
CA THR A 119 -19.49 -31.31 1.10
C THR A 119 -20.41 -32.21 1.92
N ASP A 120 -21.22 -31.61 2.75
CA ASP A 120 -22.25 -32.25 3.55
C ASP A 120 -23.64 -31.85 3.01
N ILE A 121 -24.55 -32.82 2.88
CA ILE A 121 -25.91 -32.63 2.40
C ILE A 121 -26.86 -32.84 3.58
N PHE A 122 -27.84 -31.97 3.73
CA PHE A 122 -28.78 -32.04 4.83
C PHE A 122 -30.17 -31.54 4.43
N HIS A 123 -31.16 -31.77 5.28
CA HIS A 123 -32.52 -31.27 5.06
C HIS A 123 -32.57 -29.76 5.31
N SER A 124 -33.21 -29.03 4.38
CA SER A 124 -33.44 -27.59 4.59
C SER A 124 -34.34 -27.33 5.77
N GLY A 125 -34.03 -26.34 6.59
CA GLY A 125 -34.89 -25.88 7.68
C GLY A 125 -35.83 -24.78 7.20
N GLY A 126 -37.03 -24.74 7.79
CA GLY A 126 -38.03 -23.70 7.53
C GLY A 126 -39.45 -24.26 7.36
N ALA A 127 -40.44 -23.38 7.25
CA ALA A 127 -41.81 -23.73 6.95
C ALA A 127 -41.92 -24.23 5.51
N GLY A 128 -42.30 -25.50 5.30
CA GLY A 128 -42.41 -26.10 3.98
C GLY A 128 -43.26 -27.35 3.97
N GLY A 129 -43.72 -27.75 2.78
CA GLY A 129 -44.52 -28.94 2.57
C GLY A 129 -43.69 -30.24 2.57
N GLN A 130 -44.29 -31.35 2.09
CA GLN A 130 -43.66 -32.69 2.12
C GLN A 130 -42.25 -32.77 1.53
N ASN A 131 -41.90 -31.93 0.54
CA ASN A 131 -40.57 -31.94 -0.08
C ASN A 131 -39.47 -31.47 0.87
N VAL A 132 -39.70 -30.46 1.71
CA VAL A 132 -38.72 -29.94 2.68
C VAL A 132 -38.32 -31.00 3.69
N ASN A 133 -39.27 -31.86 4.08
CA ASN A 133 -39.06 -32.91 5.08
C ASN A 133 -38.53 -34.24 4.50
N LYS A 134 -38.68 -34.46 3.18
CA LYS A 134 -38.31 -35.74 2.54
C LYS A 134 -37.04 -35.66 1.69
N VAL A 135 -36.66 -34.49 1.18
CA VAL A 135 -35.53 -34.35 0.26
C VAL A 135 -34.46 -33.46 0.86
N ALA A 136 -33.24 -33.98 1.00
CA ALA A 136 -32.11 -33.24 1.47
C ALA A 136 -31.56 -32.38 0.32
N THR A 137 -31.96 -31.12 0.26
CA THR A 137 -31.53 -30.17 -0.79
C THR A 137 -30.51 -29.13 -0.30
N ALA A 138 -30.39 -28.97 1.00
CA ALA A 138 -29.43 -28.04 1.57
C ALA A 138 -27.99 -28.58 1.50
N VAL A 139 -27.05 -27.72 1.19
CA VAL A 139 -25.64 -28.06 1.03
C VAL A 139 -24.79 -27.21 1.96
N ARG A 140 -23.87 -27.86 2.66
CA ARG A 140 -22.80 -27.25 3.44
C ARG A 140 -21.47 -27.61 2.81
N ILE A 141 -20.65 -26.60 2.52
CA ILE A 141 -19.29 -26.78 2.03
C ILE A 141 -18.33 -26.28 3.09
N THR A 142 -17.37 -27.13 3.45
CA THR A 142 -16.29 -26.79 4.36
C THR A 142 -14.98 -26.83 3.58
N HIS A 143 -14.24 -25.73 3.59
CA HIS A 143 -12.89 -25.67 3.03
C HIS A 143 -11.91 -26.04 4.13
N ASN A 144 -11.31 -27.23 4.06
CA ASN A 144 -10.49 -27.80 5.11
C ASN A 144 -9.27 -26.93 5.49
N PRO A 145 -8.48 -26.36 4.53
CA PRO A 145 -7.29 -25.60 4.88
C PRO A 145 -7.59 -24.27 5.60
N SER A 146 -8.69 -23.60 5.26
CA SER A 146 -9.06 -22.31 5.87
C SER A 146 -10.08 -22.45 7.02
N GLY A 147 -10.75 -23.60 7.15
CA GLY A 147 -11.84 -23.81 8.09
C GLY A 147 -13.13 -23.05 7.76
N ILE A 148 -13.20 -22.39 6.60
CA ILE A 148 -14.41 -21.64 6.19
C ILE A 148 -15.53 -22.62 5.88
N VAL A 149 -16.70 -22.34 6.47
CA VAL A 149 -17.92 -23.11 6.25
C VAL A 149 -18.96 -22.20 5.58
N VAL A 150 -19.55 -22.69 4.52
CA VAL A 150 -20.63 -22.02 3.77
C VAL A 150 -21.80 -22.96 3.65
N THR A 151 -23.00 -22.43 3.87
CA THR A 151 -24.25 -23.19 3.78
C THR A 151 -25.20 -22.52 2.79
N CYS A 152 -25.81 -23.29 1.91
CA CYS A 152 -26.85 -22.82 1.00
C CYS A 152 -28.06 -23.76 1.03
N GLN A 153 -29.25 -23.18 1.22
CA GLN A 153 -30.54 -23.89 1.23
C GLN A 153 -31.64 -23.07 0.50
N ARG A 154 -31.22 -22.19 -0.41
CA ARG A 154 -32.08 -21.21 -1.07
C ARG A 154 -32.96 -21.83 -2.14
N GLU A 155 -32.36 -22.73 -2.92
CA GLU A 155 -33.00 -23.33 -4.08
C GLU A 155 -33.63 -24.70 -3.75
N ARG A 156 -34.58 -25.12 -4.61
CA ARG A 156 -35.22 -26.45 -4.51
C ARG A 156 -34.30 -27.56 -5.00
N SER A 157 -33.28 -27.23 -5.81
CA SER A 157 -32.33 -28.17 -6.39
C SER A 157 -31.04 -28.19 -5.57
N GLN A 158 -30.62 -29.39 -5.16
CA GLN A 158 -29.35 -29.62 -4.47
C GLN A 158 -28.15 -29.14 -5.32
N SER A 159 -28.17 -29.39 -6.64
CA SER A 159 -27.10 -28.99 -7.55
C SER A 159 -26.96 -27.45 -7.63
N GLN A 160 -28.09 -26.74 -7.67
CA GLN A 160 -28.08 -25.27 -7.64
C GLN A 160 -27.55 -24.73 -6.31
N ASN A 161 -27.99 -25.31 -5.18
CA ASN A 161 -27.46 -24.94 -3.86
C ASN A 161 -25.96 -25.19 -3.75
N ARG A 162 -25.43 -26.26 -4.37
CA ARG A 162 -23.99 -26.55 -4.41
C ARG A 162 -23.22 -25.50 -5.23
N LEU A 163 -23.73 -25.10 -6.39
CA LEU A 163 -23.10 -24.02 -7.19
C LEU A 163 -23.05 -22.71 -6.42
N ILE A 164 -24.17 -22.29 -5.84
CA ILE A 164 -24.25 -21.06 -5.05
C ILE A 164 -23.30 -21.14 -3.83
N ALA A 165 -23.26 -22.29 -3.14
CA ALA A 165 -22.35 -22.46 -2.00
C ALA A 165 -20.86 -22.37 -2.43
N MET A 166 -20.50 -22.90 -3.62
CA MET A 166 -19.17 -22.78 -4.17
C MET A 166 -18.79 -21.33 -4.50
N ASP A 167 -19.71 -20.59 -5.10
CA ASP A 167 -19.49 -19.16 -5.39
C ASP A 167 -19.34 -18.34 -4.10
N LEU A 168 -20.18 -18.60 -3.10
CA LEU A 168 -20.06 -17.98 -1.78
C LEU A 168 -18.73 -18.34 -1.09
N LEU A 169 -18.25 -19.58 -1.24
CA LEU A 169 -16.94 -19.99 -0.73
C LEU A 169 -15.82 -19.22 -1.39
N LYS A 170 -15.85 -19.06 -2.73
CA LYS A 170 -14.86 -18.26 -3.47
C LYS A 170 -14.79 -16.82 -2.96
N VAL A 171 -15.96 -16.18 -2.78
CA VAL A 171 -16.03 -14.82 -2.25
C VAL A 171 -15.41 -14.73 -0.86
N ARG A 172 -15.74 -15.65 0.04
CA ARG A 172 -15.21 -15.65 1.41
C ARG A 172 -13.69 -15.94 1.47
N LEU A 173 -13.18 -16.80 0.60
CA LEU A 173 -11.74 -17.05 0.50
C LEU A 173 -11.03 -15.82 -0.06
N TRP A 174 -11.62 -15.15 -1.05
CA TRP A 174 -11.10 -13.90 -1.58
C TRP A 174 -11.05 -12.80 -0.50
N ASP A 175 -12.13 -12.62 0.25
CA ASP A 175 -12.19 -11.66 1.35
C ASP A 175 -11.12 -11.92 2.41
N LEU A 176 -10.91 -13.19 2.78
CA LEU A 176 -9.89 -13.58 3.75
C LEU A 176 -8.48 -13.24 3.26
N GLU A 177 -8.17 -13.53 2.01
CA GLU A 177 -6.86 -13.26 1.42
C GLU A 177 -6.64 -11.75 1.23
N TYR A 178 -7.68 -11.03 0.81
CA TYR A 178 -7.66 -9.57 0.71
C TYR A 178 -7.39 -8.91 2.07
N GLN A 179 -8.04 -9.36 3.13
CA GLN A 179 -7.79 -8.85 4.49
C GLN A 179 -6.36 -9.12 4.95
N LYS A 180 -5.81 -10.31 4.67
CA LYS A 180 -4.41 -10.61 4.99
C LYS A 180 -3.44 -9.68 4.27
N GLN A 181 -3.65 -9.46 2.96
CA GLN A 181 -2.82 -8.53 2.18
C GLN A 181 -2.91 -7.11 2.74
N GLN A 182 -4.11 -6.64 3.08
CA GLN A 182 -4.31 -5.30 3.65
C GLN A 182 -3.63 -5.14 5.01
N LEU A 183 -3.70 -6.15 5.87
CA LEU A 183 -3.00 -6.14 7.17
C LEU A 183 -1.48 -6.11 6.99
N GLU A 184 -0.94 -6.90 6.06
CA GLU A 184 0.49 -6.91 5.75
C GLU A 184 0.95 -5.54 5.19
N HIS A 185 0.19 -4.94 4.28
CA HIS A 185 0.45 -3.60 3.76
C HIS A 185 0.44 -2.54 4.85
N SER A 186 -0.59 -2.56 5.71
CA SER A 186 -0.71 -1.61 6.81
C SER A 186 0.45 -1.74 7.79
N LYS A 187 0.88 -2.97 8.09
CA LYS A 187 2.04 -3.24 8.94
C LYS A 187 3.33 -2.72 8.29
N ASN A 188 3.60 -3.10 7.04
CA ASN A 188 4.79 -2.68 6.32
C ASN A 188 4.88 -1.15 6.23
N ARG A 189 3.75 -0.47 5.94
CA ARG A 189 3.66 0.98 5.94
C ARG A 189 4.01 1.59 7.30
N LYS A 190 3.42 1.06 8.38
CA LYS A 190 3.69 1.54 9.74
C LYS A 190 5.15 1.36 10.12
N ASP A 191 5.74 0.22 9.77
CA ASP A 191 7.14 -0.08 10.07
C ASP A 191 8.10 0.86 9.29
N GLN A 192 7.73 1.29 8.08
CA GLN A 192 8.53 2.22 7.26
C GLN A 192 8.42 3.67 7.73
N VAL A 193 7.23 4.12 8.12
CA VAL A 193 6.95 5.52 8.47
C VAL A 193 7.36 5.81 9.91
N GLY A 194 7.35 4.81 10.80
CA GLY A 194 7.64 4.98 12.22
C GLY A 194 6.71 6.00 12.89
N SER A 195 7.28 6.88 13.71
CA SER A 195 6.57 8.00 14.32
C SER A 195 6.50 9.23 13.42
N GLY A 196 7.26 9.28 12.32
CA GLY A 196 7.44 10.46 11.47
C GLY A 196 8.22 11.59 12.15
N ASP A 197 8.88 11.30 13.27
CA ASP A 197 9.73 12.28 13.95
C ASP A 197 11.05 12.48 13.17
N ARG A 198 11.53 13.72 13.19
CA ARG A 198 12.80 14.10 12.54
C ARG A 198 14.03 13.40 13.11
N SER A 199 13.94 12.74 14.26
CA SER A 199 15.01 11.91 14.84
C SER A 199 15.20 10.60 14.10
N GLU A 200 14.13 10.03 13.51
CA GLU A 200 14.12 8.76 12.78
C GLU A 200 14.59 8.89 11.32
N LYS A 201 15.27 9.97 10.98
CA LYS A 201 15.72 10.30 9.64
C LYS A 201 16.56 9.20 9.01
N ILE A 202 16.21 8.82 7.79
CA ILE A 202 17.08 8.02 6.91
C ILE A 202 18.02 8.94 6.10
N ARG A 203 17.52 10.11 5.68
CA ARG A 203 18.27 11.07 4.86
C ARG A 203 18.05 12.50 5.34
N THR A 204 19.10 13.34 5.23
CA THR A 204 19.03 14.76 5.56
C THR A 204 19.42 15.60 4.35
N TYR A 205 18.55 16.52 3.97
CA TYR A 205 18.73 17.52 2.94
C TYR A 205 19.13 18.84 3.60
N ASN A 206 20.39 19.21 3.53
CA ASN A 206 20.96 20.41 4.16
C ASN A 206 21.19 21.49 3.10
N PHE A 207 20.24 22.40 2.96
CA PHE A 207 20.28 23.47 1.98
C PHE A 207 21.44 24.46 2.20
N PRO A 208 21.70 24.94 3.43
CA PRO A 208 22.84 25.82 3.70
C PRO A 208 24.20 25.25 3.27
N GLN A 209 24.35 23.92 3.33
CA GLN A 209 25.58 23.23 2.94
C GLN A 209 25.54 22.66 1.51
N GLY A 210 24.37 22.75 0.83
CA GLY A 210 24.18 22.15 -0.49
C GLY A 210 24.38 20.62 -0.52
N SER A 211 24.14 19.95 0.62
CA SER A 211 24.50 18.54 0.81
C SER A 211 23.29 17.68 1.22
N ILE A 212 23.37 16.40 0.83
CA ILE A 212 22.43 15.37 1.23
C ILE A 212 23.23 14.26 1.91
N THR A 213 22.82 13.87 3.10
CA THR A 213 23.46 12.80 3.86
C THR A 213 22.50 11.63 4.04
N ASP A 214 22.85 10.43 3.57
CA ASP A 214 22.18 9.19 3.88
C ASP A 214 22.78 8.60 5.18
N HIS A 215 21.99 8.59 6.25
CA HIS A 215 22.43 8.17 7.58
C HIS A 215 22.57 6.66 7.73
N ARG A 216 22.03 5.89 6.81
CA ARG A 216 22.10 4.42 6.86
C ARG A 216 23.48 3.91 6.44
N ILE A 217 24.11 4.63 5.51
CA ILE A 217 25.45 4.29 4.96
C ILE A 217 26.51 5.33 5.31
N ASN A 218 26.11 6.44 5.97
CA ASN A 218 26.96 7.58 6.34
C ASN A 218 27.66 8.22 5.13
N GLU A 219 26.98 8.28 3.98
CA GLU A 219 27.49 8.96 2.79
C GLU A 219 26.83 10.32 2.61
N SER A 220 27.59 11.27 2.07
CA SER A 220 27.13 12.63 1.77
C SER A 220 27.47 13.01 0.34
N VAL A 221 26.47 13.56 -0.37
CA VAL A 221 26.59 14.08 -1.73
C VAL A 221 26.39 15.59 -1.67
N TYR A 222 27.27 16.35 -2.37
CA TYR A 222 27.27 17.82 -2.37
C TYR A 222 26.67 18.42 -3.64
N ASN A 223 25.60 17.83 -4.15
CA ASN A 223 24.87 18.29 -5.32
C ASN A 223 23.35 18.20 -5.09
N LEU A 224 22.88 19.03 -4.16
CA LEU A 224 21.49 19.04 -3.71
C LEU A 224 20.50 19.29 -4.86
N ASP A 225 20.81 20.24 -5.73
CA ASP A 225 19.92 20.63 -6.83
C ASP A 225 19.76 19.50 -7.86
N GLU A 226 20.84 18.83 -8.21
CA GLU A 226 20.82 17.72 -9.16
C GLU A 226 20.06 16.52 -8.59
N PHE A 227 20.26 16.25 -7.30
CA PHE A 227 19.53 15.20 -6.59
C PHE A 227 18.02 15.47 -6.58
N LEU A 228 17.60 16.69 -6.22
CA LEU A 228 16.19 17.11 -6.24
C LEU A 228 15.61 17.16 -7.66
N ASN A 229 16.45 17.18 -8.68
CA ASN A 229 16.05 17.05 -10.07
C ASN A 229 15.98 15.59 -10.57
N GLY A 230 16.10 14.62 -9.66
CA GLY A 230 15.86 13.21 -9.93
C GLY A 230 17.11 12.33 -10.06
N SER A 231 18.33 12.86 -9.86
CA SER A 231 19.57 12.07 -9.86
C SER A 231 19.82 11.46 -8.47
N ILE A 232 18.98 10.47 -8.09
CA ILE A 232 19.00 9.86 -6.73
C ILE A 232 19.78 8.55 -6.64
N ASP A 233 20.27 7.99 -7.75
CA ASP A 233 21.07 6.75 -7.83
C ASP A 233 22.52 6.96 -7.36
#